data_eaeb920a53950033535ca0a00df4a6a1
#
_entry.id   eaeb920a53950033535ca0a00df4a6a1
#
_cell.length_a   1.000
_cell.length_b   1.000
_cell.length_c   1.000
_cell.angle_alpha   90.00
_cell.angle_beta   90.00
_cell.angle_gamma   90.00
#
_symmetry.space_group_name_H-M   'P 1'
#
loop_
_entity.id
_entity.type
_entity.pdbx_description
1 polymer ?
#
loop_
_entity_poly.entity_id
_entity_poly.type
_entity_poly.pdbx_seq_one_letter_code
_entity_poly.pdbx_strand_id
1 'polypeptide(L)'
;MKRMQGKRGLVIGVANDHSIAWGIAQKLADEGAQLALTYQGEALDKRVRPLAESVKADLCLPCDVEDLALVDQLFAGIKDKWGGLDFLVHAVAFSDKSELKGRYADTSRENFTRTMLISAFSFTELAQRSGALMGPGGSMLTLTFGGSTRVMPNYNVMGIAKAALEASVRYLAADFGPQGVRVNAISAGPVRTLAGAGIADARFMFNFQKQHSPLRRSVTIEEIGGAALYLLSDLSSGVTGDIHYVDAGYNIISMPHPDDMGGHEEAEAKARGQKAAE
;
A
#
# COMPACT_ATOMS: atom_id res chain seq x y z
N MET A 1 -7.81 -4.69 -26.23
CA MET A 1 -8.81 -3.79 -25.65
C MET A 1 -8.28 -3.36 -24.29
N LYS A 2 -8.24 -2.05 -23.99
CA LYS A 2 -7.75 -1.53 -22.70
C LYS A 2 -8.72 -1.87 -21.58
N ARG A 3 -8.22 -2.40 -20.46
CA ARG A 3 -9.03 -2.94 -19.35
C ARG A 3 -9.75 -1.89 -18.52
N MET A 4 -9.20 -0.67 -18.50
CA MET A 4 -9.74 0.46 -17.72
C MET A 4 -10.34 1.57 -18.61
N GLN A 5 -10.58 1.27 -19.88
CA GLN A 5 -11.11 2.26 -20.81
C GLN A 5 -12.42 2.88 -20.32
N GLY A 6 -12.43 4.20 -20.13
CA GLY A 6 -13.58 4.96 -19.66
C GLY A 6 -13.85 4.90 -18.16
N LYS A 7 -13.06 4.15 -17.39
CA LYS A 7 -13.12 4.15 -15.92
C LYS A 7 -12.41 5.39 -15.34
N ARG A 8 -13.03 6.02 -14.36
CA ARG A 8 -12.57 7.25 -13.70
C ARG A 8 -12.14 6.93 -12.28
N GLY A 9 -10.93 7.27 -11.91
CA GLY A 9 -10.39 6.88 -10.62
C GLY A 9 -9.58 7.92 -9.90
N LEU A 10 -9.71 7.87 -8.57
CA LEU A 10 -8.94 8.68 -7.64
C LEU A 10 -7.76 7.85 -7.10
N VAL A 11 -6.54 8.39 -7.22
CA VAL A 11 -5.34 7.80 -6.63
C VAL A 11 -4.74 8.78 -5.63
N ILE A 12 -4.73 8.39 -4.35
CA ILE A 12 -4.19 9.17 -3.24
C ILE A 12 -2.90 8.55 -2.74
N GLY A 13 -1.86 9.38 -2.51
CA GLY A 13 -0.59 8.94 -1.94
C GLY A 13 0.59 8.91 -2.91
N VAL A 14 0.46 9.52 -4.09
CA VAL A 14 1.61 9.78 -4.96
C VAL A 14 2.49 10.85 -4.32
N ALA A 15 3.78 10.55 -4.09
CA ALA A 15 4.76 11.49 -3.55
C ALA A 15 5.91 11.75 -4.53
N ASN A 16 6.24 10.77 -5.36
CA ASN A 16 7.23 10.82 -6.43
C ASN A 16 7.06 9.61 -7.37
N ASP A 17 7.96 9.47 -8.35
CA ASP A 17 8.01 8.40 -9.35
C ASP A 17 8.39 7.01 -8.78
N HIS A 18 8.83 6.94 -7.54
CA HIS A 18 9.11 5.68 -6.83
C HIS A 18 7.98 5.25 -5.90
N SER A 19 6.88 6.02 -5.82
CA SER A 19 5.72 5.65 -5.00
C SER A 19 4.99 4.45 -5.59
N ILE A 20 4.53 3.52 -4.75
CA ILE A 20 3.65 2.42 -5.19
C ILE A 20 2.38 3.00 -5.86
N ALA A 21 1.81 4.06 -5.28
CA ALA A 21 0.67 4.78 -5.87
C ALA A 21 0.95 5.26 -7.31
N TRP A 22 2.19 5.68 -7.60
CA TRP A 22 2.58 6.08 -8.94
C TRP A 22 2.61 4.90 -9.92
N GLY A 23 3.23 3.77 -9.55
CA GLY A 23 3.23 2.57 -10.39
C GLY A 23 1.81 2.06 -10.69
N ILE A 24 0.91 2.17 -9.70
CA ILE A 24 -0.52 1.86 -9.90
C ILE A 24 -1.14 2.87 -10.89
N ALA A 25 -0.95 4.17 -10.67
CA ALA A 25 -1.51 5.21 -11.54
C ALA A 25 -1.05 5.07 -13.00
N GLN A 26 0.25 4.85 -13.23
CA GLN A 26 0.80 4.59 -14.57
C GLN A 26 0.11 3.38 -15.24
N LYS A 27 0.06 2.25 -14.51
CA LYS A 27 -0.54 1.02 -15.06
C LYS A 27 -2.00 1.22 -15.43
N LEU A 28 -2.77 1.93 -14.61
CA LEU A 28 -4.19 2.20 -14.88
C LEU A 28 -4.36 3.18 -16.05
N ALA A 29 -3.51 4.21 -16.15
CA ALA A 29 -3.52 5.14 -17.29
C ALA A 29 -3.18 4.44 -18.61
N ASP A 30 -2.16 3.56 -18.63
CA ASP A 30 -1.80 2.76 -19.79
C ASP A 30 -2.95 1.88 -20.27
N GLU A 31 -3.78 1.43 -19.33
CA GLU A 31 -4.99 0.64 -19.60
C GLU A 31 -6.24 1.48 -19.86
N GLY A 32 -6.09 2.82 -19.97
CA GLY A 32 -7.13 3.73 -20.45
C GLY A 32 -8.00 4.35 -19.37
N ALA A 33 -7.60 4.29 -18.10
CA ALA A 33 -8.28 5.00 -17.03
C ALA A 33 -8.10 6.53 -17.15
N GLN A 34 -9.14 7.26 -16.75
CA GLN A 34 -9.07 8.69 -16.46
C GLN A 34 -8.73 8.85 -14.97
N LEU A 35 -7.74 9.70 -14.66
CA LEU A 35 -7.19 9.77 -13.31
C LEU A 35 -7.39 11.15 -12.67
N ALA A 36 -7.69 11.14 -11.37
CA ALA A 36 -7.47 12.22 -10.44
C ALA A 36 -6.30 11.81 -9.52
N LEU A 37 -5.26 12.61 -9.46
CA LEU A 37 -4.13 12.43 -8.55
C LEU A 37 -4.16 13.50 -7.47
N THR A 38 -3.58 13.20 -6.31
CA THR A 38 -3.49 14.15 -5.21
C THR A 38 -2.07 14.35 -4.72
N TYR A 39 -1.84 15.49 -4.08
CA TYR A 39 -0.59 15.84 -3.40
C TYR A 39 -0.86 16.48 -2.04
N GLN A 40 0.06 16.33 -1.10
CA GLN A 40 0.00 16.97 0.22
C GLN A 40 1.00 18.13 0.30
N GLY A 41 0.48 19.36 0.29
CA GLY A 41 1.29 20.58 0.40
C GLY A 41 2.16 20.90 -0.83
N GLU A 42 2.71 22.10 -0.86
CA GLU A 42 3.44 22.65 -2.02
C GLU A 42 4.70 21.85 -2.40
N ALA A 43 5.37 21.25 -1.42
CA ALA A 43 6.59 20.49 -1.68
C ALA A 43 6.33 19.23 -2.52
N LEU A 44 5.17 18.58 -2.33
CA LEU A 44 4.77 17.44 -3.15
C LEU A 44 4.07 17.88 -4.44
N ASP A 45 3.39 19.01 -4.48
CA ASP A 45 2.81 19.55 -5.73
C ASP A 45 3.85 19.59 -6.85
N LYS A 46 5.01 20.18 -6.58
CA LYS A 46 6.13 20.30 -7.54
C LYS A 46 6.64 18.97 -8.09
N ARG A 47 6.40 17.86 -7.37
CA ARG A 47 6.82 16.51 -7.76
C ARG A 47 5.69 15.75 -8.44
N VAL A 48 4.47 15.91 -7.96
CA VAL A 48 3.30 15.12 -8.42
C VAL A 48 2.70 15.73 -9.69
N ARG A 49 2.67 17.04 -9.83
CA ARG A 49 2.07 17.70 -11.01
C ARG A 49 2.71 17.28 -12.34
N PRO A 50 4.05 17.23 -12.48
CA PRO A 50 4.66 16.71 -13.72
C PRO A 50 4.31 15.23 -13.99
N LEU A 51 4.17 14.43 -12.93
CA LEU A 51 3.73 13.03 -13.07
C LEU A 51 2.28 12.94 -13.55
N ALA A 52 1.38 13.75 -12.96
CA ALA A 52 0.00 13.84 -13.38
C ALA A 52 -0.14 14.25 -14.88
N GLU A 53 0.66 15.22 -15.31
CA GLU A 53 0.72 15.66 -16.71
C GLU A 53 1.21 14.53 -17.63
N SER A 54 2.20 13.74 -17.21
CA SER A 54 2.78 12.66 -18.03
C SER A 54 1.75 11.54 -18.34
N VAL A 55 0.83 11.29 -17.43
CA VAL A 55 -0.29 10.33 -17.63
C VAL A 55 -1.58 11.01 -18.09
N LYS A 56 -1.54 12.32 -18.37
CA LYS A 56 -2.70 13.12 -18.77
C LYS A 56 -3.86 13.01 -17.78
N ALA A 57 -3.54 13.08 -16.49
CA ALA A 57 -4.55 13.06 -15.44
C ALA A 57 -5.51 14.25 -15.59
N ASP A 58 -6.81 14.00 -15.48
CA ASP A 58 -7.85 15.02 -15.61
C ASP A 58 -7.83 16.02 -14.45
N LEU A 59 -7.39 15.56 -13.27
CA LEU A 59 -7.30 16.36 -12.04
C LEU A 59 -5.99 16.08 -11.31
N CYS A 60 -5.41 17.13 -10.73
CA CYS A 60 -4.29 17.06 -9.77
C CYS A 60 -4.58 18.07 -8.66
N LEU A 61 -5.07 17.59 -7.51
CA LEU A 61 -5.67 18.42 -6.46
C LEU A 61 -4.95 18.23 -5.11
N PRO A 62 -4.92 19.25 -4.25
CA PRO A 62 -4.40 19.11 -2.90
C PRO A 62 -5.30 18.17 -2.08
N CYS A 63 -4.68 17.35 -1.23
CA CYS A 63 -5.39 16.51 -0.27
C CYS A 63 -4.49 16.23 0.93
N ASP A 64 -4.96 16.60 2.10
CA ASP A 64 -4.45 16.13 3.38
C ASP A 64 -5.58 15.41 4.10
N VAL A 65 -5.38 14.15 4.44
CA VAL A 65 -6.40 13.33 5.10
C VAL A 65 -6.70 13.77 6.53
N GLU A 66 -5.85 14.62 7.12
CA GLU A 66 -6.10 15.27 8.42
C GLU A 66 -6.94 16.56 8.27
N ASP A 67 -7.11 17.09 7.06
CA ASP A 67 -7.92 18.27 6.77
C ASP A 67 -9.19 17.86 5.98
N LEU A 68 -10.28 17.72 6.73
CA LEU A 68 -11.57 17.32 6.15
C LEU A 68 -12.10 18.33 5.12
N ALA A 69 -11.77 19.62 5.24
CA ALA A 69 -12.18 20.62 4.27
C ALA A 69 -11.49 20.40 2.91
N LEU A 70 -10.19 20.07 2.91
CA LEU A 70 -9.48 19.69 1.68
C LEU A 70 -10.02 18.38 1.09
N VAL A 71 -10.35 17.40 1.93
CA VAL A 71 -10.97 16.14 1.47
C VAL A 71 -12.32 16.43 0.83
N ASP A 72 -13.17 17.24 1.43
CA ASP A 72 -14.48 17.59 0.88
C ASP A 72 -14.37 18.38 -0.44
N GLN A 73 -13.40 19.30 -0.54
CA GLN A 73 -13.10 20.03 -1.80
C GLN A 73 -12.62 19.07 -2.91
N LEU A 74 -11.79 18.08 -2.58
CA LEU A 74 -11.36 17.06 -3.53
C LEU A 74 -12.56 16.30 -4.13
N PHE A 75 -13.48 15.83 -3.29
CA PHE A 75 -14.65 15.09 -3.77
C PHE A 75 -15.66 15.96 -4.51
N ALA A 76 -15.80 17.24 -4.13
CA ALA A 76 -16.57 18.22 -4.90
C ALA A 76 -15.98 18.40 -6.31
N GLY A 77 -14.66 18.59 -6.42
CA GLY A 77 -13.99 18.71 -7.72
C GLY A 77 -14.13 17.47 -8.60
N ILE A 78 -14.08 16.26 -8.02
CA ILE A 78 -14.32 15.01 -8.73
C ILE A 78 -15.76 14.95 -9.25
N LYS A 79 -16.72 15.28 -8.39
CA LYS A 79 -18.15 15.30 -8.75
C LYS A 79 -18.44 16.30 -9.87
N ASP A 80 -17.87 17.50 -9.78
CA ASP A 80 -18.05 18.54 -10.80
C ASP A 80 -17.42 18.14 -12.14
N LYS A 81 -16.25 17.49 -12.11
CA LYS A 81 -15.54 17.08 -13.34
C LYS A 81 -16.17 15.86 -14.01
N TRP A 82 -16.55 14.85 -13.23
CA TRP A 82 -16.94 13.53 -13.75
C TRP A 82 -18.37 13.09 -13.41
N GLY A 83 -19.01 13.71 -12.42
CA GLY A 83 -20.33 13.31 -11.93
C GLY A 83 -20.34 12.00 -11.15
N GLY A 84 -19.25 11.22 -11.16
CA GLY A 84 -19.13 9.93 -10.49
C GLY A 84 -17.70 9.41 -10.47
N LEU A 85 -17.48 8.28 -9.79
CA LEU A 85 -16.19 7.65 -9.60
C LEU A 85 -16.33 6.14 -9.81
N ASP A 86 -15.36 5.51 -10.47
CA ASP A 86 -15.37 4.06 -10.72
C ASP A 86 -14.39 3.32 -9.80
N PHE A 87 -13.30 3.97 -9.37
CA PHE A 87 -12.37 3.35 -8.43
C PHE A 87 -11.63 4.35 -7.54
N LEU A 88 -11.23 3.86 -6.35
CA LEU A 88 -10.36 4.55 -5.39
C LEU A 88 -9.09 3.73 -5.14
N VAL A 89 -7.93 4.38 -5.16
CA VAL A 89 -6.67 3.85 -4.64
C VAL A 89 -6.22 4.69 -3.45
N HIS A 90 -6.19 4.08 -2.28
CA HIS A 90 -5.70 4.68 -1.04
C HIS A 90 -4.31 4.14 -0.70
N ALA A 91 -3.29 5.00 -0.80
CA ALA A 91 -1.90 4.65 -0.56
C ALA A 91 -1.23 5.63 0.41
N VAL A 92 -1.94 5.94 1.51
CA VAL A 92 -1.50 6.88 2.54
C VAL A 92 -1.09 6.13 3.80
N ALA A 93 0.01 6.54 4.42
CA ALA A 93 0.42 6.08 5.74
C ALA A 93 1.36 7.10 6.37
N PHE A 94 1.25 7.26 7.68
CA PHE A 94 2.13 8.12 8.47
C PHE A 94 2.30 7.57 9.88
N SER A 95 3.50 7.69 10.42
CA SER A 95 3.81 7.60 11.85
C SER A 95 5.06 8.42 12.14
N ASP A 96 5.23 8.86 13.38
CA ASP A 96 6.46 9.51 13.80
C ASP A 96 7.63 8.50 13.73
N LYS A 97 8.64 8.85 12.92
CA LYS A 97 9.80 7.99 12.68
C LYS A 97 10.63 7.75 13.93
N SER A 98 10.61 8.68 14.89
CA SER A 98 11.34 8.54 16.14
C SER A 98 10.78 7.41 17.00
N GLU A 99 9.48 7.15 16.92
CA GLU A 99 8.77 6.14 17.69
C GLU A 99 8.62 4.78 16.95
N LEU A 100 9.02 4.69 15.70
CA LEU A 100 9.11 3.41 15.00
C LEU A 100 10.26 2.54 15.50
N LYS A 101 11.27 3.15 16.14
CA LYS A 101 12.38 2.44 16.81
C LYS A 101 12.03 2.11 18.26
N GLY A 102 12.71 1.10 18.81
CA GLY A 102 12.56 0.72 20.21
C GLY A 102 11.35 -0.20 20.43
N ARG A 103 10.74 -0.08 21.60
CA ARG A 103 9.65 -0.98 22.01
C ARG A 103 8.29 -0.39 21.58
N TYR A 104 7.43 -1.20 21.02
CA TYR A 104 6.05 -0.81 20.73
C TYR A 104 5.31 -0.30 21.99
N ALA A 105 5.57 -0.92 23.16
CA ALA A 105 4.94 -0.55 24.42
C ALA A 105 5.22 0.90 24.86
N ASP A 106 6.26 1.54 24.29
CA ASP A 106 6.64 2.91 24.61
C ASP A 106 6.02 3.95 23.64
N THR A 107 5.17 3.50 22.72
CA THR A 107 4.47 4.39 21.78
C THR A 107 3.61 5.40 22.53
N SER A 108 3.76 6.68 22.22
CA SER A 108 2.95 7.74 22.79
C SER A 108 1.49 7.66 22.35
N ARG A 109 0.58 8.13 23.19
CA ARG A 109 -0.85 8.24 22.86
C ARG A 109 -1.07 9.13 21.63
N GLU A 110 -0.31 10.21 21.53
CA GLU A 110 -0.41 11.16 20.41
C GLU A 110 -0.04 10.51 19.10
N ASN A 111 1.14 9.87 19.00
CA ASN A 111 1.55 9.20 17.80
C ASN A 111 0.66 7.99 17.46
N PHE A 112 0.21 7.22 18.47
CA PHE A 112 -0.75 6.14 18.27
C PHE A 112 -2.03 6.65 17.60
N THR A 113 -2.64 7.70 18.16
CA THR A 113 -3.89 8.28 17.64
C THR A 113 -3.71 8.80 16.21
N ARG A 114 -2.65 9.55 15.96
CA ARG A 114 -2.38 10.13 14.65
C ARG A 114 -2.05 9.07 13.60
N THR A 115 -1.24 8.05 13.97
CA THR A 115 -0.93 6.93 13.09
C THR A 115 -2.19 6.16 12.70
N MET A 116 -3.08 5.88 13.65
CA MET A 116 -4.34 5.19 13.39
C MET A 116 -5.28 6.01 12.50
N LEU A 117 -5.39 7.32 12.75
CA LEU A 117 -6.20 8.22 11.94
C LEU A 117 -5.73 8.22 10.48
N ILE A 118 -4.44 8.51 10.25
CA ILE A 118 -3.90 8.69 8.91
C ILE A 118 -3.75 7.35 8.18
N SER A 119 -3.29 6.29 8.86
CA SER A 119 -2.87 5.05 8.20
C SER A 119 -3.95 3.96 8.15
N ALA A 120 -5.06 4.15 8.87
CA ALA A 120 -6.17 3.20 8.89
C ALA A 120 -7.53 3.88 8.66
N PHE A 121 -7.93 4.82 9.52
CA PHE A 121 -9.28 5.39 9.49
C PHE A 121 -9.52 6.28 8.28
N SER A 122 -8.51 6.97 7.77
CA SER A 122 -8.62 7.77 6.54
C SER A 122 -9.15 6.97 5.34
N PHE A 123 -8.83 5.66 5.27
CA PHE A 123 -9.40 4.80 4.23
C PHE A 123 -10.93 4.68 4.38
N THR A 124 -11.43 4.54 5.60
CA THR A 124 -12.88 4.48 5.88
C THR A 124 -13.59 5.79 5.48
N GLU A 125 -13.00 6.93 5.82
CA GLU A 125 -13.56 8.25 5.46
C GLU A 125 -13.57 8.49 3.94
N LEU A 126 -12.49 8.11 3.26
CA LEU A 126 -12.40 8.21 1.81
C LEU A 126 -13.32 7.21 1.10
N ALA A 127 -13.47 6.00 1.66
CA ALA A 127 -14.39 4.99 1.13
C ALA A 127 -15.84 5.44 1.22
N GLN A 128 -16.24 6.07 2.32
CA GLN A 128 -17.59 6.64 2.49
C GLN A 128 -17.91 7.66 1.39
N ARG A 129 -17.00 8.62 1.16
CA ARG A 129 -17.18 9.66 0.12
C ARG A 129 -17.12 9.09 -1.28
N SER A 130 -16.21 8.15 -1.52
CA SER A 130 -16.10 7.46 -2.82
C SER A 130 -17.34 6.63 -3.13
N GLY A 131 -17.86 5.89 -2.16
CA GLY A 131 -19.05 5.06 -2.32
C GLY A 131 -20.29 5.86 -2.68
N ALA A 132 -20.38 7.11 -2.18
CA ALA A 132 -21.48 8.02 -2.56
C ALA A 132 -21.41 8.47 -4.03
N LEU A 133 -20.27 8.32 -4.70
CA LEU A 133 -20.05 8.65 -6.12
C LEU A 133 -19.95 7.41 -7.01
N MET A 134 -19.91 6.19 -6.42
CA MET A 134 -19.77 4.93 -7.15
C MET A 134 -21.11 4.28 -7.41
N GLY A 135 -21.25 3.68 -8.59
CA GLY A 135 -22.32 2.74 -8.93
C GLY A 135 -21.83 1.28 -8.89
N PRO A 136 -22.71 0.33 -9.27
CA PRO A 136 -22.34 -1.07 -9.42
C PRO A 136 -21.12 -1.26 -10.32
N GLY A 137 -20.20 -2.14 -9.90
CA GLY A 137 -18.90 -2.35 -10.55
C GLY A 137 -17.80 -1.43 -10.05
N GLY A 138 -18.08 -0.53 -9.10
CA GLY A 138 -17.06 0.27 -8.41
C GLY A 138 -16.06 -0.59 -7.64
N SER A 139 -14.83 -0.09 -7.43
CA SER A 139 -13.79 -0.83 -6.71
C SER A 139 -12.90 0.10 -5.89
N MET A 140 -12.59 -0.31 -4.66
CA MET A 140 -11.69 0.41 -3.75
C MET A 140 -10.51 -0.47 -3.40
N LEU A 141 -9.33 0.12 -3.38
CA LEU A 141 -8.07 -0.56 -3.09
C LEU A 141 -7.27 0.22 -2.07
N THR A 142 -6.76 -0.46 -1.04
CA THR A 142 -5.76 0.11 -0.14
C THR A 142 -4.47 -0.70 -0.12
N LEU A 143 -3.41 -0.14 0.46
CA LEU A 143 -2.10 -0.77 0.57
C LEU A 143 -1.79 -1.13 2.02
N THR A 144 -1.47 -2.39 2.25
CA THR A 144 -1.01 -2.92 3.53
C THR A 144 0.38 -3.55 3.41
N PHE A 145 0.88 -4.10 4.49
CA PHE A 145 2.20 -4.73 4.57
C PHE A 145 2.18 -5.87 5.60
N GLY A 146 3.02 -6.88 5.42
CA GLY A 146 3.09 -8.08 6.26
C GLY A 146 3.32 -7.84 7.77
N GLY A 147 3.66 -6.61 8.16
CA GLY A 147 3.69 -6.18 9.56
C GLY A 147 2.33 -6.14 10.25
N SER A 148 1.23 -6.27 9.52
CA SER A 148 -0.13 -6.41 10.04
C SER A 148 -0.37 -7.75 10.74
N THR A 149 0.28 -8.82 10.27
CA THR A 149 0.10 -10.21 10.75
C THR A 149 1.31 -10.77 11.48
N ARG A 150 2.48 -10.16 11.33
CA ARG A 150 3.74 -10.59 11.93
C ARG A 150 4.50 -9.38 12.46
N VAL A 151 5.24 -9.58 13.55
CA VAL A 151 6.12 -8.53 14.08
C VAL A 151 7.25 -8.26 13.10
N MET A 152 7.35 -7.01 12.66
CA MET A 152 8.46 -6.51 11.84
C MET A 152 9.30 -5.55 12.69
N PRO A 153 10.63 -5.70 12.72
CA PRO A 153 11.52 -4.77 13.41
C PRO A 153 11.31 -3.32 12.95
N ASN A 154 11.28 -2.37 13.89
CA ASN A 154 11.14 -0.94 13.62
C ASN A 154 9.85 -0.56 12.87
N TYR A 155 8.80 -1.35 13.01
CA TYR A 155 7.50 -1.07 12.39
C TYR A 155 6.42 -0.72 13.43
N ASN A 156 6.54 -1.21 14.66
CA ASN A 156 5.79 -0.86 15.88
C ASN A 156 4.30 -0.53 15.62
N VAL A 157 3.87 0.68 15.97
CA VAL A 157 2.48 1.14 15.84
C VAL A 157 1.95 1.07 14.41
N MET A 158 2.81 1.17 13.41
CA MET A 158 2.40 1.02 12.01
C MET A 158 1.85 -0.39 11.72
N GLY A 159 2.41 -1.43 12.36
CA GLY A 159 1.88 -2.80 12.27
C GLY A 159 0.44 -2.89 12.79
N ILE A 160 0.15 -2.25 13.91
CA ILE A 160 -1.20 -2.16 14.48
C ILE A 160 -2.15 -1.41 13.54
N ALA A 161 -1.71 -0.28 12.98
CA ALA A 161 -2.51 0.47 12.02
C ALA A 161 -2.81 -0.35 10.76
N LYS A 162 -1.84 -1.12 10.24
CA LYS A 162 -2.08 -2.00 9.09
C LYS A 162 -3.02 -3.17 9.41
N ALA A 163 -2.96 -3.74 10.62
CA ALA A 163 -3.93 -4.73 11.07
C ALA A 163 -5.36 -4.16 11.14
N ALA A 164 -5.52 -2.95 11.68
CA ALA A 164 -6.79 -2.24 11.69
C ALA A 164 -7.29 -1.92 10.27
N LEU A 165 -6.39 -1.48 9.37
CA LEU A 165 -6.71 -1.22 7.97
C LEU A 165 -7.24 -2.49 7.26
N GLU A 166 -6.60 -3.64 7.47
CA GLU A 166 -7.05 -4.93 6.91
C GLU A 166 -8.40 -5.38 7.48
N ALA A 167 -8.66 -5.11 8.76
CA ALA A 167 -9.98 -5.31 9.33
C ALA A 167 -11.01 -4.39 8.65
N SER A 168 -10.69 -3.11 8.47
CA SER A 168 -11.56 -2.13 7.79
C SER A 168 -11.91 -2.56 6.37
N VAL A 169 -10.97 -3.16 5.60
CA VAL A 169 -11.24 -3.71 4.26
C VAL A 169 -12.40 -4.71 4.30
N ARG A 170 -12.43 -5.61 5.27
CA ARG A 170 -13.50 -6.64 5.39
C ARG A 170 -14.85 -6.03 5.75
N TYR A 171 -14.87 -5.08 6.69
CA TYR A 171 -16.11 -4.39 7.08
C TYR A 171 -16.64 -3.53 5.94
N LEU A 172 -15.79 -2.74 5.28
CA LEU A 172 -16.18 -1.92 4.13
C LEU A 172 -16.65 -2.79 2.94
N ALA A 173 -16.04 -3.96 2.73
CA ALA A 173 -16.50 -4.90 1.71
C ALA A 173 -17.93 -5.41 1.99
N ALA A 174 -18.27 -5.66 3.26
CA ALA A 174 -19.62 -6.03 3.67
C ALA A 174 -20.61 -4.87 3.51
N ASP A 175 -20.21 -3.65 3.86
CA ASP A 175 -21.06 -2.45 3.79
C ASP A 175 -21.36 -2.06 2.33
N PHE A 176 -20.35 -2.09 1.44
CA PHE A 176 -20.49 -1.64 0.05
C PHE A 176 -20.87 -2.78 -0.92
N GLY A 177 -20.73 -4.04 -0.51
CA GLY A 177 -21.09 -5.20 -1.33
C GLY A 177 -22.52 -5.18 -1.88
N PRO A 178 -23.55 -4.86 -1.07
CA PRO A 178 -24.94 -4.72 -1.57
C PRO A 178 -25.14 -3.67 -2.66
N GLN A 179 -24.22 -2.70 -2.76
CA GLN A 179 -24.21 -1.68 -3.83
C GLN A 179 -23.45 -2.14 -5.08
N GLY A 180 -22.87 -3.36 -5.06
CA GLY A 180 -22.02 -3.86 -6.13
C GLY A 180 -20.63 -3.22 -6.18
N VAL A 181 -20.17 -2.63 -5.07
CA VAL A 181 -18.83 -2.04 -4.96
C VAL A 181 -17.91 -2.98 -4.18
N ARG A 182 -16.73 -3.26 -4.72
CA ARG A 182 -15.74 -4.15 -4.14
C ARG A 182 -14.68 -3.38 -3.36
N VAL A 183 -14.19 -3.94 -2.25
CA VAL A 183 -13.14 -3.33 -1.42
C VAL A 183 -12.08 -4.36 -1.11
N ASN A 184 -10.84 -4.10 -1.51
CA ASN A 184 -9.71 -5.03 -1.33
C ASN A 184 -8.44 -4.29 -0.88
N ALA A 185 -7.44 -5.04 -0.46
CA ALA A 185 -6.11 -4.52 -0.18
C ALA A 185 -5.02 -5.31 -0.91
N ILE A 186 -3.91 -4.66 -1.22
CA ILE A 186 -2.67 -5.32 -1.59
C ILE A 186 -1.70 -5.26 -0.41
N SER A 187 -1.25 -6.43 0.06
CA SER A 187 -0.11 -6.55 0.96
C SER A 187 1.16 -6.64 0.12
N ALA A 188 1.81 -5.49 -0.06
CA ALA A 188 2.99 -5.38 -0.90
C ALA A 188 4.25 -5.80 -0.15
N GLY A 189 5.14 -6.52 -0.81
CA GLY A 189 6.52 -6.69 -0.35
C GLY A 189 7.27 -5.35 -0.29
N PRO A 190 8.43 -5.29 0.36
CA PRO A 190 9.16 -4.03 0.50
C PRO A 190 9.65 -3.55 -0.87
N VAL A 191 9.25 -2.33 -1.18
CA VAL A 191 9.70 -1.56 -2.35
C VAL A 191 10.43 -0.31 -1.87
N ARG A 192 11.45 0.11 -2.59
CA ARG A 192 12.21 1.32 -2.26
C ARG A 192 11.38 2.57 -2.53
N THR A 193 10.59 2.97 -1.55
CA THR A 193 9.76 4.18 -1.60
C THR A 193 10.27 5.23 -0.62
N LEU A 194 9.78 6.47 -0.74
CA LEU A 194 10.05 7.53 0.21
C LEU A 194 9.58 7.15 1.63
N ALA A 195 8.42 6.51 1.75
CA ALA A 195 7.89 6.01 3.01
C ALA A 195 8.76 4.87 3.58
N GLY A 196 9.18 3.91 2.76
CA GLY A 196 10.06 2.82 3.16
C GLY A 196 11.44 3.29 3.62
N ALA A 197 11.97 4.38 3.03
CA ALA A 197 13.23 4.99 3.47
C ALA A 197 13.15 5.60 4.89
N GLY A 198 11.95 5.83 5.40
CA GLY A 198 11.72 6.31 6.77
C GLY A 198 11.82 5.24 7.85
N ILE A 199 11.80 3.96 7.49
CA ILE A 199 11.90 2.84 8.42
C ILE A 199 13.38 2.60 8.72
N ALA A 200 13.74 2.54 10.01
CA ALA A 200 15.11 2.20 10.40
C ALA A 200 15.46 0.79 9.94
N ASP A 201 16.70 0.61 9.53
CA ASP A 201 17.22 -0.67 9.03
C ASP A 201 16.43 -1.24 7.83
N ALA A 202 15.72 -0.39 7.08
CA ALA A 202 14.97 -0.79 5.89
C ALA A 202 15.82 -1.62 4.92
N ARG A 203 17.11 -1.27 4.76
CA ARG A 203 18.04 -2.03 3.90
C ARG A 203 18.20 -3.47 4.34
N PHE A 204 18.23 -3.72 5.66
CA PHE A 204 18.28 -5.09 6.20
C PHE A 204 16.99 -5.84 5.83
N MET A 205 15.82 -5.25 6.06
CA MET A 205 14.54 -5.87 5.70
C MET A 205 14.43 -6.19 4.21
N PHE A 206 14.85 -5.26 3.33
CA PHE A 206 14.88 -5.49 1.88
C PHE A 206 15.76 -6.69 1.50
N ASN A 207 16.97 -6.73 2.03
CA ASN A 207 17.92 -7.82 1.73
C ASN A 207 17.42 -9.15 2.29
N PHE A 208 16.90 -9.15 3.52
CA PHE A 208 16.37 -10.34 4.16
C PHE A 208 15.19 -10.93 3.36
N GLN A 209 14.20 -10.12 2.99
CA GLN A 209 13.08 -10.59 2.18
C GLN A 209 13.52 -11.06 0.80
N LYS A 210 14.42 -10.31 0.14
CA LYS A 210 14.99 -10.73 -1.15
C LYS A 210 15.67 -12.10 -1.05
N GLN A 211 16.42 -12.36 0.02
CA GLN A 211 17.15 -13.61 0.22
C GLN A 211 16.23 -14.78 0.55
N HIS A 212 15.13 -14.53 1.30
CA HIS A 212 14.31 -15.61 1.85
C HIS A 212 12.94 -15.77 1.17
N SER A 213 12.54 -14.86 0.27
CA SER A 213 11.32 -15.05 -0.50
C SER A 213 11.46 -16.23 -1.49
N PRO A 214 10.39 -16.99 -1.75
CA PRO A 214 10.41 -18.08 -2.74
C PRO A 214 10.95 -17.68 -4.11
N LEU A 215 10.60 -16.49 -4.60
CA LEU A 215 11.11 -16.00 -5.90
C LEU A 215 12.54 -15.41 -5.81
N ARG A 216 13.17 -15.37 -4.62
CA ARG A 216 14.56 -14.90 -4.41
C ARG A 216 14.82 -13.48 -4.95
N ARG A 217 13.81 -12.63 -4.96
CA ARG A 217 13.89 -11.25 -5.41
C ARG A 217 12.87 -10.36 -4.69
N SER A 218 13.09 -9.06 -4.75
CA SER A 218 12.08 -8.09 -4.39
C SER A 218 11.03 -7.97 -5.49
N VAL A 219 9.84 -7.51 -5.13
CA VAL A 219 8.81 -7.10 -6.08
C VAL A 219 9.10 -5.69 -6.60
N THR A 220 8.51 -5.34 -7.74
CA THR A 220 8.60 -4.01 -8.35
C THR A 220 7.27 -3.24 -8.23
N ILE A 221 7.30 -1.93 -8.44
CA ILE A 221 6.08 -1.11 -8.44
C ILE A 221 5.17 -1.48 -9.61
N GLU A 222 5.73 -1.92 -10.73
CA GLU A 222 4.99 -2.38 -11.91
C GLU A 222 4.23 -3.68 -11.64
N GLU A 223 4.82 -4.61 -10.89
CA GLU A 223 4.16 -5.85 -10.47
C GLU A 223 2.98 -5.56 -9.53
N ILE A 224 3.16 -4.62 -8.61
CA ILE A 224 2.07 -4.15 -7.74
C ILE A 224 1.00 -3.44 -8.57
N GLY A 225 1.40 -2.62 -9.56
CA GLY A 225 0.49 -2.02 -10.54
C GLY A 225 -0.34 -3.04 -11.31
N GLY A 226 0.28 -4.16 -11.71
CA GLY A 226 -0.42 -5.29 -12.36
C GLY A 226 -1.49 -5.93 -11.47
N ALA A 227 -1.17 -6.16 -10.19
CA ALA A 227 -2.13 -6.68 -9.21
C ALA A 227 -3.27 -5.66 -8.93
N ALA A 228 -2.94 -4.37 -8.85
CA ALA A 228 -3.92 -3.31 -8.71
C ALA A 228 -4.86 -3.25 -9.92
N LEU A 229 -4.35 -3.38 -11.14
CA LEU A 229 -5.17 -3.47 -12.35
C LEU A 229 -6.15 -4.65 -12.27
N TYR A 230 -5.69 -5.83 -11.82
CA TYR A 230 -6.57 -6.99 -11.62
C TYR A 230 -7.68 -6.65 -10.63
N LEU A 231 -7.35 -6.15 -9.43
CA LEU A 231 -8.32 -5.89 -8.36
C LEU A 231 -9.29 -4.73 -8.67
N LEU A 232 -8.89 -3.77 -9.50
CA LEU A 232 -9.71 -2.61 -9.84
C LEU A 232 -10.52 -2.79 -11.13
N SER A 233 -10.21 -3.80 -11.94
CA SER A 233 -10.93 -4.11 -13.18
C SER A 233 -12.02 -5.17 -12.97
N ASP A 234 -12.81 -5.41 -14.00
CA ASP A 234 -13.86 -6.44 -14.02
C ASP A 234 -13.31 -7.88 -13.97
N LEU A 235 -11.98 -8.05 -14.15
CA LEU A 235 -11.30 -9.36 -14.00
C LEU A 235 -11.45 -9.95 -12.60
N SER A 236 -11.66 -9.11 -11.58
CA SER A 236 -11.84 -9.51 -10.19
C SER A 236 -13.27 -9.28 -9.68
N SER A 237 -14.27 -9.36 -10.57
CA SER A 237 -15.68 -9.09 -10.23
C SER A 237 -16.24 -9.94 -9.08
N GLY A 238 -15.67 -11.12 -8.81
CA GLY A 238 -16.02 -11.98 -7.69
C GLY A 238 -15.11 -11.82 -6.46
N VAL A 239 -14.22 -10.80 -6.40
CA VAL A 239 -13.24 -10.63 -5.33
C VAL A 239 -13.53 -9.37 -4.54
N THR A 240 -13.88 -9.52 -3.24
CA THR A 240 -14.05 -8.42 -2.29
C THR A 240 -13.69 -8.88 -0.88
N GLY A 241 -13.16 -7.98 -0.06
CA GLY A 241 -12.68 -8.28 1.30
C GLY A 241 -11.33 -9.00 1.34
N ASP A 242 -10.64 -9.12 0.20
CA ASP A 242 -9.37 -9.84 0.06
C ASP A 242 -8.17 -8.98 0.45
N ILE A 243 -7.17 -9.64 1.04
CA ILE A 243 -5.83 -9.10 1.27
C ILE A 243 -4.88 -9.85 0.33
N HIS A 244 -4.65 -9.27 -0.83
CA HIS A 244 -3.88 -9.87 -1.91
C HIS A 244 -2.38 -9.67 -1.73
N TYR A 245 -1.61 -10.75 -1.59
CA TYR A 245 -0.17 -10.67 -1.37
C TYR A 245 0.59 -10.52 -2.68
N VAL A 246 1.41 -9.46 -2.76
CA VAL A 246 2.36 -9.20 -3.84
C VAL A 246 3.73 -8.96 -3.21
N ASP A 247 4.41 -10.03 -2.79
CA ASP A 247 5.63 -9.98 -1.97
C ASP A 247 6.66 -11.06 -2.36
N ALA A 248 6.61 -11.56 -3.57
CA ALA A 248 7.45 -12.65 -4.07
C ALA A 248 7.29 -13.96 -3.25
N GLY A 249 6.16 -14.13 -2.57
CA GLY A 249 5.83 -15.30 -1.75
C GLY A 249 6.39 -15.24 -0.32
N TYR A 250 6.98 -14.14 0.12
CA TYR A 250 7.57 -14.04 1.45
C TYR A 250 6.57 -14.31 2.58
N ASN A 251 5.31 -13.99 2.38
CA ASN A 251 4.26 -14.17 3.40
C ASN A 251 4.08 -15.63 3.86
N ILE A 252 4.43 -16.62 3.02
CA ILE A 252 4.28 -18.04 3.36
C ILE A 252 5.49 -18.61 4.12
N ILE A 253 6.59 -17.84 4.20
CA ILE A 253 7.83 -18.30 4.83
C ILE A 253 7.78 -18.07 6.33
N SER A 254 7.85 -19.16 7.09
CA SER A 254 7.93 -19.13 8.55
C SER A 254 9.38 -19.03 9.04
N MET A 255 10.32 -19.72 8.37
CA MET A 255 11.72 -19.81 8.75
C MET A 255 12.60 -19.83 7.49
N PRO A 256 13.74 -19.10 7.49
CA PRO A 256 14.73 -19.19 6.42
C PRO A 256 15.27 -20.60 6.25
N HIS A 257 15.67 -20.97 5.03
CA HIS A 257 16.36 -22.22 4.82
C HIS A 257 17.72 -22.21 5.53
N PRO A 258 18.17 -23.30 6.16
CA PRO A 258 19.46 -23.36 6.86
C PRO A 258 20.65 -22.89 6.02
N ASP A 259 20.69 -23.24 4.74
CA ASP A 259 21.76 -22.83 3.81
C ASP A 259 21.82 -21.32 3.61
N ASP A 260 20.69 -20.60 3.78
CA ASP A 260 20.63 -19.13 3.68
C ASP A 260 21.18 -18.43 4.94
N MET A 261 21.40 -19.17 6.03
CA MET A 261 21.82 -18.63 7.33
C MET A 261 23.34 -18.64 7.52
N GLY A 262 24.12 -19.09 6.54
CA GLY A 262 25.59 -19.16 6.65
C GLY A 262 26.11 -20.08 7.74
N GLY A 263 25.24 -20.91 8.34
CA GLY A 263 25.54 -21.66 9.55
C GLY A 263 26.06 -23.08 9.32
N HIS A 264 25.95 -23.66 8.11
CA HIS A 264 26.33 -25.03 7.88
C HIS A 264 27.85 -25.20 7.77
N GLU A 265 28.55 -24.28 7.08
CA GLU A 265 29.99 -24.37 6.93
C GLU A 265 30.75 -24.20 8.26
N GLU A 266 30.31 -23.26 9.12
CA GLU A 266 30.90 -23.06 10.44
C GLU A 266 30.57 -24.20 11.43
N ALA A 267 29.37 -24.76 11.39
CA ALA A 267 28.96 -25.88 12.23
C ALA A 267 29.67 -27.17 11.79
N GLU A 268 29.83 -27.43 10.50
CA GLU A 268 30.59 -28.56 9.98
C GLU A 268 32.10 -28.39 10.22
N ALA A 269 32.64 -27.18 10.09
CA ALA A 269 34.06 -26.91 10.41
C ALA A 269 34.36 -27.12 11.90
N LYS A 270 33.44 -26.69 12.80
CA LYS A 270 33.55 -26.98 14.24
C LYS A 270 33.44 -28.47 14.55
N ALA A 271 32.51 -29.19 13.92
CA ALA A 271 32.35 -30.63 14.12
C ALA A 271 33.53 -31.44 13.58
N ARG A 272 34.14 -31.00 12.45
CA ARG A 272 35.38 -31.61 11.90
C ARG A 272 36.59 -31.29 12.78
N GLY A 273 36.68 -30.07 13.35
CA GLY A 273 37.73 -29.69 14.26
C GLY A 273 37.69 -30.43 15.61
N GLN A 274 36.53 -30.75 16.12
CA GLN A 274 36.37 -31.56 17.35
C GLN A 274 36.71 -33.04 17.15
N LYS A 275 36.40 -33.64 15.99
CA LYS A 275 36.75 -35.03 15.67
C LYS A 275 38.24 -35.24 15.35
N ALA A 276 38.98 -34.17 15.09
CA ALA A 276 40.45 -34.26 14.88
C ALA A 276 41.24 -34.03 16.15
N ALA A 277 40.58 -33.71 17.27
CA ALA A 277 41.19 -33.47 18.59
C ALA A 277 40.92 -34.61 19.60
N GLU A 278 40.18 -35.64 19.22
CA GLU A 278 40.00 -36.93 19.89
C GLU A 278 40.88 -38.03 19.22
#